data_466543cc6638aea0b5a79ecf601566c9
#
_entry.id   466543cc6638aea0b5a79ecf601566c9
#
_cell.length_a   1.000
_cell.length_b   1.000
_cell.length_c   1.000
_cell.angle_alpha   90.00
_cell.angle_beta   90.00
_cell.angle_gamma   90.00
#
_symmetry.space_group_name_H-M   'P 1'
#
loop_
_entity.id
_entity.type
_entity.pdbx_description
1 polymer ?
#
loop_
_entity_poly.entity_id
_entity_poly.type
_entity_poly.pdbx_seq_one_letter_code
_entity_poly.pdbx_strand_id
1 'polypeptide(L)'
;ASASSFSTVPTGPLTIPMLLGENPVCTMSNIAIRQDVFAASGGFDTRIVHNEDLEWLIRLVGAGANIVGTPQRQTWYRASTGGLSSDLSAMAEGRDMALQTAAEFGYAPDRAAEAVHQRYLARRALRLDQGRIKPLRYTLRGLLFSPKAFFSTPRRGVLTLLGACGALMMPRRLSRRLFAR
;
A
#
# COMPACT_ATOMS: atom_id res chain seq x y z
N ALA A 1 6.93 -23.59 6.90
CA ALA A 1 6.54 -22.25 7.41
C ALA A 1 5.08 -22.01 7.07
N SER A 2 4.27 -21.51 8.01
CA SER A 2 2.87 -21.14 7.78
C SER A 2 2.76 -19.64 7.54
N ALA A 3 1.95 -19.21 6.56
CA ALA A 3 1.68 -17.79 6.36
C ALA A 3 0.75 -17.26 7.45
N SER A 4 1.08 -16.10 8.04
CA SER A 4 0.27 -15.45 9.08
C SER A 4 -0.83 -14.54 8.50
N SER A 5 -0.70 -14.13 7.24
CA SER A 5 -1.67 -13.28 6.54
C SER A 5 -1.59 -13.48 5.02
N PHE A 6 -2.66 -13.09 4.34
CA PHE A 6 -2.77 -13.20 2.89
C PHE A 6 -3.16 -11.85 2.30
N SER A 7 -2.72 -11.55 1.07
CA SER A 7 -3.23 -10.44 0.29
C SER A 7 -4.67 -10.69 -0.12
N THR A 8 -5.42 -9.60 -0.34
CA THR A 8 -6.78 -9.68 -0.90
C THR A 8 -6.67 -9.48 -2.40
N VAL A 9 -7.18 -10.43 -3.16
CA VAL A 9 -7.24 -10.34 -4.63
C VAL A 9 -8.46 -9.50 -5.00
N PRO A 10 -8.33 -8.48 -5.86
CA PRO A 10 -9.47 -7.75 -6.42
C PRO A 10 -10.39 -8.68 -7.20
N THR A 11 -11.70 -8.42 -7.15
CA THR A 11 -12.71 -9.21 -7.86
C THR A 11 -12.82 -8.91 -9.36
N GLY A 12 -12.11 -7.91 -9.84
CA GLY A 12 -12.07 -7.49 -11.24
C GLY A 12 -10.71 -6.93 -11.63
N PRO A 13 -10.60 -6.36 -12.84
CA PRO A 13 -9.38 -5.71 -13.30
C PRO A 13 -8.92 -4.59 -12.36
N LEU A 14 -7.61 -4.38 -12.29
CA LEU A 14 -7.06 -3.22 -11.59
C LEU A 14 -7.48 -1.94 -12.27
N THR A 15 -7.77 -0.93 -11.46
CA THR A 15 -8.08 0.43 -11.93
C THR A 15 -7.15 1.43 -11.26
N ILE A 16 -6.90 2.57 -11.91
CA ILE A 16 -6.09 3.63 -11.32
C ILE A 16 -6.63 4.07 -9.95
N PRO A 17 -7.94 4.29 -9.74
CA PRO A 17 -8.47 4.62 -8.41
C PRO A 17 -8.14 3.60 -7.31
N MET A 18 -8.09 2.30 -7.62
CA MET A 18 -7.66 1.28 -6.65
C MET A 18 -6.20 1.46 -6.27
N LEU A 19 -5.34 1.71 -7.26
CA LEU A 19 -3.90 1.90 -7.07
C LEU A 19 -3.57 3.16 -6.24
N LEU A 20 -4.38 4.21 -6.36
CA LEU A 20 -4.20 5.46 -5.60
C LEU A 20 -4.42 5.28 -4.09
N GLY A 21 -5.16 4.27 -3.66
CA GLY A 21 -5.40 3.96 -2.25
C GLY A 21 -4.32 3.06 -1.65
N GLU A 22 -4.36 1.79 -1.97
CA GLU A 22 -3.41 0.77 -1.48
C GLU A 22 -3.10 -0.17 -2.66
N ASN A 23 -1.82 -0.32 -3.04
CA ASN A 23 -1.42 -1.20 -4.13
C ASN A 23 -1.81 -2.67 -3.81
N PRO A 24 -2.80 -3.26 -4.52
CA PRO A 24 -3.25 -4.61 -4.23
C PRO A 24 -2.29 -5.70 -4.70
N VAL A 25 -1.35 -5.38 -5.59
CA VAL A 25 -0.31 -6.32 -6.06
C VAL A 25 0.69 -6.64 -4.94
N CYS A 26 0.92 -5.71 -4.02
CA CYS A 26 1.79 -5.83 -2.85
C CYS A 26 3.30 -5.90 -3.13
N THR A 27 3.73 -6.57 -4.19
CA THR A 27 5.15 -6.74 -4.56
C THR A 27 5.26 -7.18 -6.01
N MET A 28 6.31 -6.78 -6.70
CA MET A 28 6.57 -7.18 -8.09
C MET A 28 6.80 -8.68 -8.28
N SER A 29 7.21 -9.40 -7.23
CA SER A 29 7.30 -10.86 -7.28
C SER A 29 5.94 -11.55 -7.45
N ASN A 30 4.84 -10.81 -7.35
CA ASN A 30 3.45 -11.30 -7.43
C ASN A 30 2.78 -10.96 -8.76
N ILE A 31 3.54 -10.59 -9.78
CA ILE A 31 3.02 -10.26 -11.11
C ILE A 31 3.69 -11.14 -12.19
N ALA A 32 2.89 -11.54 -13.16
CA ALA A 32 3.35 -12.10 -14.43
C ALA A 32 2.85 -11.19 -15.56
N ILE A 33 3.72 -10.87 -16.49
CA ILE A 33 3.41 -9.99 -17.62
C ILE A 33 3.96 -10.57 -18.92
N ARG A 34 3.30 -10.31 -20.01
CA ARG A 34 3.81 -10.61 -21.34
C ARG A 34 5.01 -9.72 -21.65
N GLN A 35 6.03 -10.30 -22.24
CA GLN A 35 7.28 -9.60 -22.58
C GLN A 35 7.06 -8.40 -23.52
N ASP A 36 6.17 -8.56 -24.50
CA ASP A 36 5.85 -7.49 -25.45
C ASP A 36 5.17 -6.30 -24.75
N VAL A 37 4.28 -6.55 -23.80
CA VAL A 37 3.62 -5.51 -22.99
C VAL A 37 4.64 -4.79 -22.10
N PHE A 38 5.54 -5.54 -21.46
CA PHE A 38 6.61 -4.93 -20.66
C PHE A 38 7.50 -4.04 -21.50
N ALA A 39 7.96 -4.53 -22.67
CA ALA A 39 8.79 -3.76 -23.59
C ALA A 39 8.08 -2.50 -24.11
N ALA A 40 6.81 -2.62 -24.51
CA ALA A 40 6.02 -1.49 -24.98
C ALA A 40 5.76 -0.43 -23.91
N SER A 41 5.71 -0.84 -22.62
CA SER A 41 5.54 0.09 -21.49
C SER A 41 6.79 0.92 -21.15
N GLY A 42 7.94 0.60 -21.74
CA GLY A 42 9.23 1.21 -21.41
C GLY A 42 9.83 0.75 -20.07
N GLY A 43 9.23 -0.26 -19.40
CA GLY A 43 9.70 -0.78 -18.12
C GLY A 43 9.51 0.18 -16.96
N PHE A 44 10.32 0.03 -15.91
CA PHE A 44 10.29 0.88 -14.73
C PHE A 44 11.00 2.22 -14.97
N ASP A 45 10.49 3.29 -14.35
CA ASP A 45 11.17 4.58 -14.33
C ASP A 45 12.39 4.50 -13.39
N THR A 46 13.59 4.60 -13.96
CA THR A 46 14.86 4.48 -13.21
C THR A 46 15.09 5.62 -12.22
N ARG A 47 14.32 6.69 -12.29
CA ARG A 47 14.37 7.82 -11.34
C ARG A 47 13.63 7.51 -10.03
N ILE A 48 12.78 6.49 -10.02
CA ILE A 48 11.93 6.10 -8.90
C ILE A 48 12.52 4.85 -8.24
N VAL A 49 12.94 4.97 -6.97
CA VAL A 49 13.50 3.86 -6.20
C VAL A 49 12.46 3.19 -5.30
N HIS A 50 11.44 3.96 -4.88
CA HIS A 50 10.36 3.48 -4.02
C HIS A 50 9.02 3.70 -4.72
N ASN A 51 8.11 2.72 -4.66
CA ASN A 51 6.84 2.73 -5.40
C ASN A 51 7.01 2.78 -6.94
N GLU A 52 8.14 2.33 -7.46
CA GLU A 52 8.40 2.13 -8.89
C GLU A 52 7.37 1.17 -9.51
N ASP A 53 6.94 0.20 -8.73
CA ASP A 53 5.90 -0.75 -9.07
C ASP A 53 4.52 -0.07 -9.18
N LEU A 54 4.20 0.82 -8.25
CA LEU A 54 2.94 1.55 -8.25
C LEU A 54 2.83 2.47 -9.47
N GLU A 55 3.88 3.24 -9.75
CA GLU A 55 3.96 4.12 -10.89
C GLU A 55 3.78 3.35 -12.21
N TRP A 56 4.54 2.27 -12.37
CA TRP A 56 4.47 1.44 -13.56
C TRP A 56 3.11 0.77 -13.76
N LEU A 57 2.46 0.28 -12.69
CA LEU A 57 1.10 -0.27 -12.75
C LEU A 57 0.08 0.78 -13.18
N ILE A 58 0.24 2.03 -12.74
CA ILE A 58 -0.61 3.15 -13.17
C ILE A 58 -0.44 3.39 -14.67
N ARG A 59 0.79 3.43 -15.19
CA ARG A 59 1.04 3.57 -16.65
C ARG A 59 0.44 2.42 -17.44
N LEU A 60 0.59 1.19 -16.99
CA LEU A 60 0.01 0.02 -17.67
C LEU A 60 -1.51 0.12 -17.74
N VAL A 61 -2.16 0.38 -16.61
CA VAL A 61 -3.63 0.50 -16.57
C VAL A 61 -4.10 1.71 -17.36
N GLY A 62 -3.40 2.84 -17.27
CA GLY A 62 -3.70 4.05 -18.04
C GLY A 62 -3.56 3.86 -19.54
N ALA A 63 -2.64 3.04 -19.98
CA ALA A 63 -2.45 2.64 -21.38
C ALA A 63 -3.45 1.54 -21.84
N GLY A 64 -4.40 1.13 -20.98
CA GLY A 64 -5.44 0.16 -21.33
C GLY A 64 -5.08 -1.30 -21.08
N ALA A 65 -3.99 -1.60 -20.37
CA ALA A 65 -3.65 -2.97 -20.00
C ALA A 65 -4.67 -3.55 -19.02
N ASN A 66 -5.09 -4.79 -19.27
CA ASN A 66 -6.01 -5.51 -18.41
C ASN A 66 -5.22 -6.37 -17.41
N ILE A 67 -5.14 -5.93 -16.15
CA ILE A 67 -4.43 -6.62 -15.07
C ILE A 67 -5.46 -7.23 -14.13
N VAL A 68 -5.47 -8.56 -14.04
CA VAL A 68 -6.40 -9.32 -13.20
C VAL A 68 -5.64 -10.15 -12.18
N GLY A 69 -6.21 -10.28 -10.98
CA GLY A 69 -5.66 -11.15 -9.95
C GLY A 69 -6.16 -12.59 -10.08
N THR A 70 -5.34 -13.56 -9.67
CA THR A 70 -5.72 -14.96 -9.54
C THR A 70 -5.81 -15.37 -8.07
N PRO A 71 -6.74 -16.25 -7.68
CA PRO A 71 -6.89 -16.66 -6.29
C PRO A 71 -5.80 -17.63 -5.80
N GLN A 72 -4.94 -18.11 -6.69
CA GLN A 72 -3.86 -19.04 -6.37
C GLN A 72 -2.76 -18.35 -5.55
N ARG A 73 -2.29 -19.02 -4.52
CA ARG A 73 -1.20 -18.55 -3.65
C ARG A 73 0.14 -19.01 -4.24
N GLN A 74 0.74 -18.16 -5.06
CA GLN A 74 1.96 -18.48 -5.79
C GLN A 74 3.22 -17.86 -5.18
N THR A 75 3.07 -16.77 -4.42
CA THR A 75 4.19 -15.99 -3.91
C THR A 75 4.21 -15.95 -2.38
N TRP A 76 5.34 -16.32 -1.79
CA TRP A 76 5.62 -16.15 -0.37
C TRP A 76 6.38 -14.84 -0.15
N TYR A 77 5.73 -13.88 0.48
CA TYR A 77 6.35 -12.61 0.81
C TYR A 77 6.90 -12.64 2.23
N ARG A 78 8.22 -12.52 2.36
CA ARG A 78 8.89 -12.38 3.65
C ARG A 78 8.93 -10.91 4.05
N ALA A 79 8.16 -10.52 5.06
CA ALA A 79 8.26 -9.19 5.63
C ALA A 79 9.64 -9.04 6.32
N SER A 80 10.39 -8.02 5.92
CA SER A 80 11.66 -7.64 6.56
C SER A 80 11.53 -6.25 7.18
N THR A 81 12.24 -6.02 8.28
CA THR A 81 12.26 -4.71 8.96
C THR A 81 13.25 -3.73 8.34
N GLY A 82 14.15 -4.19 7.48
CA GLY A 82 15.20 -3.39 6.84
C GLY A 82 15.07 -3.31 5.30
N GLY A 83 13.93 -3.71 4.72
CA GLY A 83 13.70 -3.60 3.26
C GLY A 83 13.42 -2.15 2.82
N LEU A 84 13.49 -1.88 1.52
CA LEU A 84 13.22 -0.56 0.91
C LEU A 84 11.92 0.07 1.45
N SER A 85 10.88 -0.71 1.57
CA SER A 85 9.58 -0.27 2.09
C SER A 85 9.56 0.09 3.60
N SER A 86 10.71 0.09 4.29
CA SER A 86 10.83 0.58 5.68
C SER A 86 11.05 2.09 5.78
N ASP A 87 11.51 2.74 4.70
CA ASP A 87 11.62 4.20 4.63
C ASP A 87 10.30 4.81 4.15
N LEU A 88 9.49 5.27 5.11
CA LEU A 88 8.20 5.88 4.80
C LEU A 88 8.33 7.26 4.14
N SER A 89 9.46 7.95 4.29
CA SER A 89 9.68 9.25 3.65
C SER A 89 9.95 9.06 2.16
N ALA A 90 10.89 8.18 1.82
CA ALA A 90 11.19 7.83 0.45
C ALA A 90 10.00 7.15 -0.27
N MET A 91 9.19 6.36 0.45
CA MET A 91 7.94 5.83 -0.08
C MET A 91 6.91 6.94 -0.37
N ALA A 92 6.87 8.02 0.41
CA ALA A 92 5.98 9.15 0.15
C ALA A 92 6.41 9.89 -1.12
N GLU A 93 7.71 10.16 -1.29
CA GLU A 93 8.25 10.79 -2.50
C GLU A 93 7.96 9.97 -3.76
N GLY A 94 8.20 8.66 -3.72
CA GLY A 94 7.86 7.76 -4.82
C GLY A 94 6.35 7.72 -5.12
N ARG A 95 5.51 7.83 -4.07
CA ARG A 95 4.06 7.96 -4.27
C ARG A 95 3.70 9.27 -4.97
N ASP A 96 4.33 10.36 -4.61
CA ASP A 96 4.05 11.65 -5.25
C ASP A 96 4.36 11.61 -6.76
N MET A 97 5.43 10.92 -7.17
CA MET A 97 5.73 10.66 -8.59
C MET A 97 4.65 9.79 -9.24
N ALA A 98 4.21 8.73 -8.58
CA ALA A 98 3.12 7.88 -9.09
C ALA A 98 1.79 8.66 -9.22
N LEU A 99 1.52 9.62 -8.33
CA LEU A 99 0.37 10.52 -8.45
C LEU A 99 0.49 11.49 -9.63
N GLN A 100 1.68 11.95 -9.95
CA GLN A 100 1.92 12.77 -11.15
C GLN A 100 1.62 11.96 -12.41
N THR A 101 2.10 10.71 -12.49
CA THR A 101 1.74 9.80 -13.59
C THR A 101 0.23 9.56 -13.67
N ALA A 102 -0.46 9.37 -12.54
CA ALA A 102 -1.92 9.22 -12.55
C ALA A 102 -2.65 10.46 -13.09
N ALA A 103 -2.13 11.65 -12.78
CA ALA A 103 -2.69 12.91 -13.26
C ALA A 103 -2.58 13.06 -14.79
N GLU A 104 -1.56 12.50 -15.43
CA GLU A 104 -1.43 12.47 -16.89
C GLU A 104 -2.58 11.68 -17.54
N PHE A 105 -3.15 10.71 -16.83
CA PHE A 105 -4.33 9.95 -17.25
C PHE A 105 -5.66 10.55 -16.73
N GLY A 106 -5.63 11.76 -16.14
CA GLY A 106 -6.81 12.45 -15.63
C GLY A 106 -7.30 11.96 -14.26
N TYR A 107 -6.47 11.25 -13.50
CA TYR A 107 -6.84 10.74 -12.18
C TYR A 107 -6.11 11.49 -11.06
N ALA A 108 -6.87 11.77 -9.99
CA ALA A 108 -6.33 12.26 -8.72
C ALA A 108 -6.92 11.44 -7.56
N PRO A 109 -6.22 11.29 -6.44
CA PRO A 109 -6.76 10.59 -5.30
C PRO A 109 -7.94 11.38 -4.72
N ASP A 110 -9.08 10.72 -4.60
CA ASP A 110 -10.23 11.23 -3.88
C ASP A 110 -10.07 11.04 -2.35
N ARG A 111 -11.03 11.58 -1.58
CA ARG A 111 -11.02 11.42 -0.12
C ARG A 111 -11.06 9.95 0.34
N ALA A 112 -11.64 9.06 -0.45
CA ALA A 112 -11.71 7.63 -0.13
C ALA A 112 -10.35 6.97 -0.33
N ALA A 113 -9.67 7.22 -1.45
CA ALA A 113 -8.31 6.74 -1.72
C ALA A 113 -7.32 7.25 -0.67
N GLU A 114 -7.39 8.55 -0.31
CA GLU A 114 -6.56 9.10 0.75
C GLU A 114 -6.81 8.43 2.12
N ALA A 115 -8.05 8.17 2.49
CA ALA A 115 -8.37 7.47 3.74
C ALA A 115 -7.77 6.05 3.78
N VAL A 116 -7.84 5.31 2.67
CA VAL A 116 -7.25 3.97 2.53
C VAL A 116 -5.73 4.05 2.62
N HIS A 117 -5.12 5.03 1.96
CA HIS A 117 -3.67 5.25 2.01
C HIS A 117 -3.19 5.61 3.42
N GLN A 118 -3.88 6.50 4.12
CA GLN A 118 -3.55 6.85 5.50
C GLN A 118 -3.68 5.63 6.44
N ARG A 119 -4.67 4.77 6.24
CA ARG A 119 -4.79 3.49 6.95
C ARG A 119 -3.59 2.58 6.68
N TYR A 120 -3.14 2.49 5.43
CA TYR A 120 -1.94 1.75 5.05
C TYR A 120 -0.70 2.27 5.79
N LEU A 121 -0.47 3.59 5.78
CA LEU A 121 0.65 4.23 6.47
C LEU A 121 0.59 4.01 7.99
N ALA A 122 -0.59 4.10 8.61
CA ALA A 122 -0.77 3.84 10.04
C ALA A 122 -0.35 2.40 10.41
N ARG A 123 -0.78 1.41 9.64
CA ARG A 123 -0.39 0.00 9.83
C ARG A 123 1.10 -0.22 9.63
N ARG A 124 1.68 0.44 8.64
CA ARG A 124 3.10 0.36 8.35
C ARG A 124 3.93 0.97 9.48
N ALA A 125 3.54 2.14 9.96
CA ALA A 125 4.19 2.81 11.07
C ALA A 125 4.16 2.00 12.38
N LEU A 126 3.07 1.26 12.64
CA LEU A 126 2.98 0.31 13.75
C LEU A 126 4.00 -0.84 13.59
N ARG A 127 4.08 -1.44 12.40
CA ARG A 127 4.99 -2.57 12.13
C ARG A 127 6.46 -2.17 12.20
N LEU A 128 6.79 -0.95 11.77
CA LEU A 128 8.15 -0.44 11.74
C LEU A 128 8.56 0.25 13.04
N ASP A 129 7.73 0.23 14.09
CA ASP A 129 7.97 0.93 15.37
C ASP A 129 8.38 2.40 15.18
N GLN A 130 7.72 3.10 14.26
CA GLN A 130 8.02 4.51 13.94
C GLN A 130 7.52 5.49 15.00
N GLY A 131 7.55 5.10 16.26
CA GLY A 131 7.08 5.87 17.40
C GLY A 131 5.58 5.72 17.64
N ARG A 132 5.07 6.35 18.70
CA ARG A 132 3.69 6.20 19.15
C ARG A 132 2.72 7.16 18.46
N ILE A 133 3.20 8.33 18.07
CA ILE A 133 2.37 9.42 17.54
C ILE A 133 2.06 9.24 16.06
N LYS A 134 3.04 8.77 15.26
CA LYS A 134 2.87 8.64 13.81
C LYS A 134 1.69 7.74 13.42
N PRO A 135 1.52 6.51 13.98
CA PRO A 135 0.37 5.67 13.67
C PRO A 135 -0.96 6.35 13.98
N LEU A 136 -1.07 7.03 15.12
CA LEU A 136 -2.27 7.75 15.50
C LEU A 136 -2.56 8.91 14.55
N ARG A 137 -1.53 9.71 14.20
CA ARG A 137 -1.68 10.83 13.27
C ARG A 137 -2.20 10.37 11.90
N TYR A 138 -1.67 9.27 11.36
CA TYR A 138 -2.16 8.69 10.12
C TYR A 138 -3.60 8.16 10.27
N THR A 139 -3.91 7.48 11.39
CA THR A 139 -5.26 7.00 11.67
C THR A 139 -6.28 8.14 11.70
N LEU A 140 -5.99 9.21 12.45
CA LEU A 140 -6.88 10.37 12.53
C LEU A 140 -7.06 11.05 11.18
N ARG A 141 -5.97 11.23 10.41
CA ARG A 141 -6.07 11.78 9.06
C ARG A 141 -6.95 10.93 8.16
N GLY A 142 -6.79 9.60 8.19
CA GLY A 142 -7.61 8.69 7.41
C GLY A 142 -9.10 8.79 7.77
N LEU A 143 -9.42 8.89 9.06
CA LEU A 143 -10.78 9.11 9.52
C LEU A 143 -11.35 10.47 9.11
N LEU A 144 -10.54 11.53 9.12
CA LEU A 144 -10.94 12.86 8.64
C LEU A 144 -11.21 12.90 7.13
N PHE A 145 -10.46 12.14 6.34
CA PHE A 145 -10.73 12.03 4.91
C PHE A 145 -12.05 11.31 4.62
N SER A 146 -12.20 10.08 5.11
CA SER A 146 -13.41 9.27 4.92
C SER A 146 -13.48 8.12 5.92
N PRO A 147 -14.30 8.18 6.96
CA PRO A 147 -14.52 7.06 7.88
C PRO A 147 -15.00 5.80 7.15
N LYS A 148 -15.93 5.97 6.20
CA LYS A 148 -16.46 4.85 5.40
C LYS A 148 -15.35 4.12 4.64
N ALA A 149 -14.46 4.82 3.97
CA ALA A 149 -13.35 4.23 3.24
C ALA A 149 -12.27 3.68 4.17
N PHE A 150 -12.01 4.34 5.30
CA PHE A 150 -11.08 3.82 6.32
C PHE A 150 -11.51 2.45 6.84
N PHE A 151 -12.81 2.24 7.03
CA PHE A 151 -13.40 0.97 7.45
C PHE A 151 -13.91 0.09 6.28
N SER A 152 -13.60 0.41 5.03
CA SER A 152 -13.99 -0.41 3.86
C SER A 152 -13.57 -1.88 3.97
N THR A 153 -12.48 -2.15 4.69
CA THR A 153 -12.10 -3.47 5.19
C THR A 153 -12.22 -3.44 6.71
N PRO A 154 -13.38 -3.84 7.30
CA PRO A 154 -13.69 -3.57 8.70
C PRO A 154 -12.62 -4.10 9.67
N ARG A 155 -12.17 -5.34 9.48
CA ARG A 155 -11.11 -5.94 10.30
C ARG A 155 -9.82 -5.11 10.27
N ARG A 156 -9.39 -4.64 9.09
CA ARG A 156 -8.17 -3.84 8.95
C ARG A 156 -8.35 -2.46 9.58
N GLY A 157 -9.48 -1.80 9.36
CA GLY A 157 -9.79 -0.49 9.94
C GLY A 157 -9.81 -0.52 11.46
N VAL A 158 -10.58 -1.45 12.04
CA VAL A 158 -10.69 -1.60 13.49
C VAL A 158 -9.35 -1.94 14.15
N LEU A 159 -8.62 -2.94 13.63
CA LEU A 159 -7.32 -3.30 14.18
C LEU A 159 -6.28 -2.16 14.05
N THR A 160 -6.37 -1.33 13.01
CA THR A 160 -5.49 -0.17 12.86
C THR A 160 -5.80 0.89 13.90
N LEU A 161 -7.08 1.20 14.11
CA LEU A 161 -7.52 2.16 15.13
C LEU A 161 -7.13 1.69 16.54
N LEU A 162 -7.47 0.46 16.91
CA LEU A 162 -7.11 -0.11 18.21
C LEU A 162 -5.59 -0.18 18.41
N GLY A 163 -4.84 -0.57 17.37
CA GLY A 163 -3.39 -0.61 17.40
C GLY A 163 -2.75 0.77 17.58
N ALA A 164 -3.26 1.79 16.89
CA ALA A 164 -2.76 3.16 17.00
C ALA A 164 -3.06 3.76 18.39
N CYS A 165 -4.26 3.57 18.92
CA CYS A 165 -4.62 3.99 20.28
C CYS A 165 -3.84 3.20 21.35
N GLY A 166 -3.74 1.89 21.21
CA GLY A 166 -3.02 1.03 22.13
C GLY A 166 -1.52 1.34 22.19
N ALA A 167 -0.90 1.67 21.05
CA ALA A 167 0.52 2.04 20.99
C ALA A 167 0.86 3.29 21.84
N LEU A 168 -0.08 4.19 22.08
CA LEU A 168 0.12 5.33 22.97
C LEU A 168 0.21 4.91 24.44
N MET A 169 -0.61 3.95 24.85
CA MET A 169 -0.77 3.54 26.25
C MET A 169 0.22 2.43 26.64
N MET A 170 0.69 1.65 25.68
CA MET A 170 1.57 0.52 25.93
C MET A 170 3.05 0.92 26.10
N PRO A 171 3.80 0.23 26.98
CA PRO A 171 5.27 0.31 26.96
C PRO A 171 5.83 -0.10 25.59
N ARG A 172 6.90 0.56 25.15
CA ARG A 172 7.53 0.27 23.82
C ARG A 172 7.86 -1.20 23.61
N ARG A 173 8.32 -1.89 24.65
CA ARG A 173 8.66 -3.32 24.56
C ARG A 173 7.44 -4.19 24.19
N LEU A 174 6.27 -3.87 24.74
CA LEU A 174 5.04 -4.60 24.47
C LEU A 174 4.51 -4.27 23.08
N SER A 175 4.53 -2.99 22.71
CA SER A 175 4.13 -2.53 21.36
C SER A 175 4.95 -3.22 20.26
N ARG A 176 6.28 -3.30 20.43
CA ARG A 176 7.15 -4.05 19.49
C ARG A 176 6.79 -5.52 19.38
N ARG A 177 6.52 -6.20 20.49
CA ARG A 177 6.15 -7.62 20.48
C ARG A 177 4.82 -7.87 19.76
N LEU A 178 3.88 -6.93 19.85
CA LEU A 178 2.55 -7.07 19.25
C LEU A 178 2.51 -6.68 17.77
N PHE A 179 3.22 -5.63 17.38
CA PHE A 179 3.07 -5.02 16.06
C PHE A 179 4.30 -5.18 15.15
N ALA A 180 5.52 -5.18 15.68
CA ALA A 180 6.74 -5.33 14.90
C ALA A 180 7.05 -6.82 14.71
N ARG A 181 6.47 -7.40 13.67
CA ARG A 181 6.73 -8.76 13.18
C ARG A 181 7.04 -8.75 11.70
#